data_0759e6aef8597c19937572578f9bb975
#
_entry.id   0759e6aef8597c19937572578f9bb975
#
_cell.length_a   1.000
_cell.length_b   1.000
_cell.length_c   1.000
_cell.angle_alpha   90.00
_cell.angle_beta   90.00
_cell.angle_gamma   90.00
#
_symmetry.space_group_name_H-M   'P 1'
#
loop_
_entity.id
_entity.type
_entity.pdbx_description
1 polymer ?
#
loop_
_entity_poly.entity_id
_entity_poly.type
_entity_poly.pdbx_seq_one_letter_code
_entity_poly.pdbx_strand_id
1 'polypeptide(L)'
;MKLQISWLLSFFLSMNVLAETKLFVLGTGTPNPDPQRMGSSYLLLVDEQPYLIDFGIGVIRRFSELTEEWGGELKIDTTSIDHAFLTHMHSDHNLGLSDLIITPWIMGRENKLKLFGPDGLDDMAENIIKAYEFDINYRIYGTQPQNKTGYKFEFKKIDENFIFQDNNVKVEAFKNNHGDLEESYGFIFKTDEIKIVFSGDTAPSEELVKVAKNADILVHEVYSQSGFEKKTKDWQIYHAAHHTSPMELGKIASEVMPKKLVLSHILYWGASSE
;
A
#
# COMPACT_ATOMS: atom_id res chain seq x y z
N MET A 1 40.13 29.29 -52.56
CA MET A 1 40.05 28.55 -51.29
C MET A 1 38.59 28.54 -50.84
N LYS A 2 37.85 27.48 -51.13
CA LYS A 2 36.43 27.35 -50.76
C LYS A 2 36.32 26.59 -49.46
N LEU A 3 35.81 27.25 -48.39
CA LEU A 3 35.53 26.63 -47.08
C LEU A 3 34.24 25.81 -47.21
N GLN A 4 34.33 24.50 -47.05
CA GLN A 4 33.16 23.61 -46.86
C GLN A 4 32.85 23.56 -45.36
N ILE A 5 31.68 24.11 -44.95
CA ILE A 5 31.15 23.98 -43.60
C ILE A 5 30.28 22.70 -43.60
N SER A 6 30.80 21.69 -42.95
CA SER A 6 30.07 20.42 -42.74
C SER A 6 29.16 20.56 -41.49
N TRP A 7 27.84 20.49 -41.67
CA TRP A 7 26.87 20.48 -40.60
C TRP A 7 26.75 19.05 -40.10
N LEU A 8 27.32 18.76 -38.91
CA LEU A 8 27.01 17.53 -38.18
C LEU A 8 25.65 17.69 -37.52
N LEU A 9 24.61 17.05 -38.09
CA LEU A 9 23.34 16.85 -37.40
C LEU A 9 23.52 15.76 -36.34
N SER A 10 23.65 16.17 -35.07
CA SER A 10 23.59 15.22 -33.95
C SER A 10 22.14 14.79 -33.75
N PHE A 11 21.81 13.59 -34.19
CA PHE A 11 20.56 12.95 -33.84
C PHE A 11 20.65 12.49 -32.36
N PHE A 12 20.04 13.23 -31.45
CA PHE A 12 19.76 12.73 -30.12
C PHE A 12 18.61 11.71 -30.25
N LEU A 13 18.91 10.42 -30.26
CA LEU A 13 17.95 9.41 -29.91
C LEU A 13 17.65 9.55 -28.43
N SER A 14 16.52 10.15 -28.09
CA SER A 14 15.94 10.01 -26.76
C SER A 14 15.50 8.55 -26.61
N MET A 15 16.33 7.73 -25.98
CA MET A 15 15.89 6.46 -25.45
C MET A 15 14.84 6.79 -24.39
N ASN A 16 13.57 6.50 -24.68
CA ASN A 16 12.56 6.42 -23.63
C ASN A 16 13.00 5.27 -22.72
N VAL A 17 13.63 5.57 -21.60
CA VAL A 17 13.78 4.62 -20.50
C VAL A 17 12.35 4.47 -19.96
N LEU A 18 11.76 3.29 -20.19
CA LEU A 18 10.45 2.98 -19.63
C LEU A 18 10.57 3.01 -18.10
N ALA A 19 9.62 3.63 -17.45
CA ALA A 19 9.56 3.75 -16.00
C ALA A 19 9.55 2.34 -15.36
N GLU A 20 10.53 2.00 -14.54
CA GLU A 20 10.56 0.69 -13.89
C GLU A 20 9.51 0.61 -12.78
N THR A 21 8.50 -0.25 -12.95
CA THR A 21 7.46 -0.48 -11.94
C THR A 21 7.68 -1.79 -11.22
N LYS A 22 7.84 -1.75 -9.88
CA LYS A 22 8.01 -2.93 -9.02
C LYS A 22 6.95 -2.97 -7.93
N LEU A 23 6.32 -4.12 -7.73
CA LEU A 23 5.39 -4.37 -6.62
C LEU A 23 6.05 -5.32 -5.61
N PHE A 24 6.14 -4.87 -4.36
CA PHE A 24 6.59 -5.68 -3.23
C PHE A 24 5.44 -5.91 -2.25
N VAL A 25 5.31 -7.13 -1.76
CA VAL A 25 4.40 -7.50 -0.69
C VAL A 25 5.17 -7.45 0.62
N LEU A 26 4.93 -6.42 1.44
CA LEU A 26 5.64 -6.22 2.71
C LEU A 26 5.02 -7.03 3.85
N GLY A 27 3.71 -7.23 3.79
CA GLY A 27 2.97 -7.99 4.77
C GLY A 27 1.66 -8.56 4.21
N THR A 28 1.33 -9.77 4.62
CA THR A 28 0.10 -10.50 4.25
C THR A 28 -0.69 -10.93 5.48
N GLY A 29 -0.30 -10.40 6.65
CA GLY A 29 -0.92 -10.72 7.94
C GLY A 29 -2.32 -10.13 8.06
N THR A 30 -3.03 -10.65 9.03
CA THR A 30 -4.41 -10.33 9.39
C THR A 30 -4.42 -9.96 10.86
N PRO A 31 -5.55 -9.71 11.54
CA PRO A 31 -5.56 -9.44 12.98
C PRO A 31 -4.97 -10.58 13.85
N ASN A 32 -4.82 -11.78 13.28
CA ASN A 32 -4.16 -12.89 13.99
C ASN A 32 -2.65 -12.62 14.10
N PRO A 33 -2.07 -12.70 15.30
CA PRO A 33 -0.66 -12.35 15.52
C PRO A 33 0.26 -13.47 15.06
N ASP A 34 0.33 -13.74 13.76
CA ASP A 34 1.26 -14.69 13.16
C ASP A 34 2.67 -14.09 13.17
N PRO A 35 3.65 -14.67 13.87
CA PRO A 35 4.99 -14.12 13.96
C PRO A 35 5.78 -14.14 12.64
N GLN A 36 5.32 -14.89 11.65
CA GLN A 36 5.96 -14.99 10.32
C GLN A 36 5.34 -14.04 9.30
N ARG A 37 4.26 -13.34 9.65
CA ARG A 37 3.51 -12.47 8.73
C ARG A 37 3.26 -11.12 9.34
N MET A 38 3.90 -10.11 8.79
CA MET A 38 3.61 -8.72 9.14
C MET A 38 2.24 -8.31 8.63
N GLY A 39 1.65 -7.29 9.25
CA GLY A 39 0.34 -6.77 8.89
C GLY A 39 0.24 -6.36 7.44
N SER A 40 -0.99 -6.34 6.91
CA SER A 40 -1.26 -6.03 5.51
C SER A 40 -0.55 -4.76 5.06
N SER A 41 0.33 -4.87 4.07
CA SER A 41 1.06 -3.72 3.52
C SER A 41 1.75 -4.07 2.21
N TYR A 42 1.75 -3.11 1.28
CA TYR A 42 2.35 -3.26 -0.05
C TYR A 42 3.15 -2.01 -0.40
N LEU A 43 4.22 -2.19 -1.14
CA LEU A 43 5.00 -1.12 -1.73
C LEU A 43 4.92 -1.21 -3.25
N LEU A 44 4.40 -0.17 -3.89
CA LEU A 44 4.57 0.07 -5.31
C LEU A 44 5.71 1.06 -5.49
N LEU A 45 6.74 0.65 -6.20
CA LEU A 45 7.87 1.50 -6.56
C LEU A 45 7.80 1.82 -8.05
N VAL A 46 7.73 3.10 -8.39
CA VAL A 46 7.70 3.59 -9.77
C VAL A 46 8.76 4.66 -9.93
N ASP A 47 9.77 4.41 -10.75
CA ASP A 47 10.91 5.32 -10.93
C ASP A 47 11.52 5.80 -9.60
N GLU A 48 11.82 4.86 -8.70
CA GLU A 48 12.38 5.12 -7.38
C GLU A 48 11.45 5.90 -6.42
N GLN A 49 10.22 6.26 -6.85
CA GLN A 49 9.21 6.84 -5.96
C GLN A 49 8.38 5.74 -5.29
N PRO A 50 8.41 5.62 -3.96
CA PRO A 50 7.61 4.65 -3.23
C PRO A 50 6.18 5.14 -2.95
N TYR A 51 5.22 4.24 -3.12
CA TYR A 51 3.82 4.40 -2.73
C TYR A 51 3.44 3.24 -1.84
N LEU A 52 3.07 3.51 -0.58
CA LEU A 52 2.58 2.48 0.34
C LEU A 52 1.07 2.32 0.21
N ILE A 53 0.63 1.08 0.18
CA ILE A 53 -0.78 0.69 0.28
C ILE A 53 -0.92 -0.15 1.53
N ASP A 54 -1.71 0.32 2.46
CA ASP A 54 -1.79 -0.13 3.83
C ASP A 54 -0.43 -0.08 4.56
N PHE A 55 -0.48 0.00 5.86
CA PHE A 55 0.68 0.11 6.72
C PHE A 55 0.46 -0.65 8.04
N GLY A 56 0.18 -1.94 7.90
CA GLY A 56 0.08 -2.85 9.03
C GLY A 56 1.37 -2.92 9.83
N ILE A 57 1.32 -3.59 10.98
CA ILE A 57 2.47 -3.72 11.87
C ILE A 57 3.70 -4.27 11.13
N GLY A 58 4.87 -3.66 11.35
CA GLY A 58 6.15 -4.11 10.79
C GLY A 58 6.47 -3.53 9.41
N VAL A 59 5.62 -2.69 8.82
CA VAL A 59 5.77 -2.12 7.47
C VAL A 59 7.16 -1.51 7.23
N ILE A 60 7.67 -0.70 8.17
CA ILE A 60 8.98 -0.03 8.02
C ILE A 60 10.13 -1.03 8.09
N ARG A 61 10.05 -2.06 8.95
CA ARG A 61 11.07 -3.12 9.02
C ARG A 61 11.14 -3.91 7.73
N ARG A 62 9.98 -4.25 7.16
CA ARG A 62 9.90 -4.99 5.89
C ARG A 62 10.34 -4.14 4.71
N PHE A 63 10.04 -2.84 4.72
CA PHE A 63 10.58 -1.92 3.71
C PHE A 63 12.12 -1.87 3.80
N SER A 64 12.67 -1.73 5.03
CA SER A 64 14.11 -1.66 5.23
C SER A 64 14.84 -2.89 4.69
N GLU A 65 14.28 -4.10 4.81
CA GLU A 65 14.87 -5.33 4.26
C GLU A 65 15.11 -5.26 2.74
N LEU A 66 14.37 -4.40 2.02
CA LEU A 66 14.52 -4.23 0.58
C LEU A 66 15.66 -3.29 0.19
N THR A 67 16.17 -2.49 1.14
CA THR A 67 17.15 -1.42 0.87
C THR A 67 18.59 -1.92 0.94
N GLU A 68 19.50 -1.28 0.18
CA GLU A 68 20.93 -1.64 0.19
C GLU A 68 21.56 -1.55 1.58
N GLU A 69 21.09 -0.64 2.43
CA GLU A 69 21.59 -0.48 3.80
C GLU A 69 21.44 -1.79 4.63
N TRP A 70 20.40 -2.57 4.36
CA TRP A 70 20.10 -3.81 5.06
C TRP A 70 20.28 -5.06 4.21
N GLY A 71 20.99 -4.92 3.07
CA GLY A 71 21.34 -6.04 2.19
C GLY A 71 20.33 -6.36 1.10
N GLY A 72 19.32 -5.51 0.91
CA GLY A 72 18.40 -5.58 -0.23
C GLY A 72 18.98 -4.95 -1.50
N GLU A 73 18.14 -4.73 -2.50
CA GLU A 73 18.56 -4.26 -3.84
C GLU A 73 18.11 -2.82 -4.14
N LEU A 74 17.26 -2.22 -3.28
CA LEU A 74 16.73 -0.88 -3.53
C LEU A 74 17.70 0.19 -3.06
N LYS A 75 17.99 1.15 -3.93
CA LYS A 75 18.84 2.30 -3.65
C LYS A 75 18.16 3.40 -2.85
N ILE A 76 16.83 3.33 -2.73
CA ILE A 76 16.06 4.20 -1.86
C ILE A 76 16.13 3.71 -0.41
N ASP A 77 15.85 4.59 0.53
CA ASP A 77 15.78 4.29 1.97
C ASP A 77 14.41 4.69 2.56
N THR A 78 14.22 4.49 3.86
CA THR A 78 12.96 4.78 4.54
C THR A 78 12.58 6.26 4.50
N THR A 79 13.54 7.17 4.29
CA THR A 79 13.27 8.63 4.23
C THR A 79 12.53 9.03 2.97
N SER A 80 12.56 8.20 1.93
CA SER A 80 11.86 8.42 0.67
C SER A 80 10.35 8.19 0.75
N ILE A 81 9.86 7.50 1.81
CA ILE A 81 8.43 7.17 1.96
C ILE A 81 7.67 8.43 2.36
N ASP A 82 6.93 9.01 1.45
CA ASP A 82 6.09 10.18 1.68
C ASP A 82 4.65 10.06 1.13
N HIS A 83 4.27 8.92 0.54
CA HIS A 83 2.91 8.65 0.07
C HIS A 83 2.39 7.35 0.67
N ALA A 84 1.26 7.40 1.40
CA ALA A 84 0.64 6.23 2.02
C ALA A 84 -0.89 6.27 1.88
N PHE A 85 -1.45 5.17 1.40
CA PHE A 85 -2.87 4.97 1.10
C PHE A 85 -3.42 3.90 2.03
N LEU A 86 -4.49 4.20 2.76
CA LEU A 86 -5.16 3.26 3.64
C LEU A 86 -6.48 2.80 3.02
N THR A 87 -6.67 1.49 2.94
CA THR A 87 -7.92 0.90 2.43
C THR A 87 -9.08 1.11 3.38
N HIS A 88 -8.89 0.87 4.66
CA HIS A 88 -9.90 1.01 5.71
C HIS A 88 -9.26 1.05 7.11
N MET A 89 -10.06 1.35 8.14
CA MET A 89 -9.57 1.64 9.49
C MET A 89 -9.36 0.41 10.39
N HIS A 90 -9.44 -0.84 9.92
CA HIS A 90 -9.09 -1.99 10.74
C HIS A 90 -7.61 -1.97 11.14
N SER A 91 -7.34 -2.45 12.35
CA SER A 91 -6.03 -2.28 13.00
C SER A 91 -4.89 -2.99 12.28
N ASP A 92 -5.13 -4.13 11.66
CA ASP A 92 -4.10 -4.90 10.93
C ASP A 92 -3.63 -4.21 9.63
N HIS A 93 -4.34 -3.17 9.18
CA HIS A 93 -3.97 -2.32 8.06
C HIS A 93 -3.26 -1.02 8.48
N ASN A 94 -3.35 -0.62 9.77
CA ASN A 94 -2.84 0.70 10.21
C ASN A 94 -1.99 0.71 11.48
N LEU A 95 -1.79 -0.43 12.17
CA LEU A 95 -0.96 -0.47 13.39
C LEU A 95 0.48 0.00 13.20
N GLY A 96 1.00 0.01 11.98
CA GLY A 96 2.32 0.55 11.64
C GLY A 96 2.36 2.07 11.45
N LEU A 97 1.23 2.79 11.57
CA LEU A 97 1.18 4.24 11.31
C LEU A 97 2.15 5.03 12.19
N SER A 98 2.26 4.67 13.48
CA SER A 98 3.20 5.34 14.39
C SER A 98 4.65 5.15 13.95
N ASP A 99 5.01 3.95 13.53
CA ASP A 99 6.36 3.66 12.99
C ASP A 99 6.60 4.40 11.67
N LEU A 100 5.60 4.45 10.79
CA LEU A 100 5.66 5.18 9.51
C LEU A 100 5.81 6.71 9.69
N ILE A 101 5.19 7.29 10.71
CA ILE A 101 5.33 8.72 11.01
C ILE A 101 6.70 9.01 11.63
N ILE A 102 7.10 8.24 12.62
CA ILE A 102 8.22 8.58 13.51
C ILE A 102 9.56 8.07 12.98
N THR A 103 9.67 6.79 12.59
CA THR A 103 10.96 6.20 12.25
C THR A 103 11.61 6.83 11.01
N PRO A 104 10.92 7.01 9.86
CA PRO A 104 11.52 7.69 8.71
C PRO A 104 11.93 9.14 9.00
N TRP A 105 11.18 9.85 9.84
CA TRP A 105 11.58 11.18 10.29
C TRP A 105 12.87 11.14 11.13
N ILE A 106 12.99 10.20 12.07
CA ILE A 106 14.22 10.02 12.86
C ILE A 106 15.41 9.71 11.95
N MET A 107 15.21 8.96 10.89
CA MET A 107 16.23 8.63 9.89
C MET A 107 16.54 9.79 8.93
N GLY A 108 15.76 10.88 8.95
CA GLY A 108 16.06 12.11 8.20
C GLY A 108 15.02 12.54 7.17
N ARG A 109 13.84 11.88 7.08
CA ARG A 109 12.78 12.37 6.20
C ARG A 109 12.43 13.81 6.53
N GLU A 110 12.50 14.69 5.55
CA GLU A 110 12.16 16.12 5.67
C GLU A 110 10.75 16.41 5.14
N ASN A 111 10.30 15.63 4.14
CA ASN A 111 8.97 15.77 3.57
C ASN A 111 7.90 15.35 4.58
N LYS A 112 6.76 16.04 4.53
CA LYS A 112 5.56 15.61 5.24
C LYS A 112 5.05 14.30 4.61
N LEU A 113 4.50 13.42 5.46
CA LEU A 113 3.80 12.24 4.98
C LEU A 113 2.45 12.63 4.38
N LYS A 114 2.21 12.27 3.13
CA LYS A 114 0.90 12.43 2.46
C LYS A 114 0.08 11.17 2.76
N LEU A 115 -0.93 11.34 3.58
CA LEU A 115 -1.87 10.29 3.97
C LEU A 115 -3.16 10.40 3.17
N PHE A 116 -3.57 9.29 2.58
CA PHE A 116 -4.82 9.14 1.86
C PHE A 116 -5.61 8.00 2.51
N GLY A 117 -6.81 8.25 2.97
CA GLY A 117 -7.57 7.22 3.68
C GLY A 117 -8.99 7.67 4.06
N PRO A 118 -9.76 6.78 4.72
CA PRO A 118 -11.09 7.09 5.23
C PRO A 118 -11.05 8.10 6.39
N ASP A 119 -12.21 8.56 6.80
CA ASP A 119 -12.39 9.41 7.98
C ASP A 119 -11.76 8.76 9.23
N GLY A 120 -11.18 9.60 10.09
CA GLY A 120 -10.52 9.19 11.34
C GLY A 120 -9.05 8.83 11.18
N LEU A 121 -8.50 8.71 9.97
CA LEU A 121 -7.07 8.50 9.77
C LEU A 121 -6.25 9.74 10.15
N ASP A 122 -6.75 10.93 9.87
CA ASP A 122 -6.16 12.21 10.29
C ASP A 122 -6.16 12.36 11.80
N ASP A 123 -7.31 12.11 12.45
CA ASP A 123 -7.41 12.11 13.91
C ASP A 123 -6.46 11.10 14.56
N MET A 124 -6.33 9.90 13.99
CA MET A 124 -5.37 8.90 14.45
C MET A 124 -3.93 9.40 14.34
N ALA A 125 -3.55 9.97 13.20
CA ALA A 125 -2.20 10.50 12.98
C ALA A 125 -1.88 11.69 13.92
N GLU A 126 -2.83 12.61 14.12
CA GLU A 126 -2.69 13.71 15.08
C GLU A 126 -2.49 13.21 16.51
N ASN A 127 -3.29 12.23 16.94
CA ASN A 127 -3.17 11.64 18.28
C ASN A 127 -1.86 10.86 18.47
N ILE A 128 -1.35 10.19 17.42
CA ILE A 128 -0.02 9.56 17.45
C ILE A 128 1.06 10.63 17.64
N ILE A 129 1.05 11.71 16.86
CA ILE A 129 2.03 12.81 17.00
C ILE A 129 1.97 13.38 18.40
N LYS A 130 0.77 13.59 18.94
CA LYS A 130 0.58 14.07 20.31
C LYS A 130 1.10 13.09 21.36
N ALA A 131 0.90 11.79 21.16
CA ALA A 131 1.43 10.77 22.05
C ALA A 131 2.97 10.74 22.08
N TYR A 132 3.61 11.05 20.95
CA TYR A 132 5.07 11.14 20.81
C TYR A 132 5.63 12.55 21.03
N GLU A 133 4.82 13.52 21.47
CA GLU A 133 5.23 14.92 21.64
C GLU A 133 6.51 15.08 22.48
N PHE A 134 6.65 14.27 23.53
CA PHE A 134 7.84 14.29 24.39
C PHE A 134 9.11 13.91 23.57
N ASP A 135 9.08 12.82 22.84
CA ASP A 135 10.23 12.35 22.04
C ASP A 135 10.52 13.31 20.88
N ILE A 136 9.48 13.82 20.21
CA ILE A 136 9.60 14.79 19.13
C ILE A 136 10.29 16.06 19.63
N ASN A 137 9.83 16.63 20.74
CA ASN A 137 10.41 17.84 21.32
C ASN A 137 11.84 17.60 21.81
N TYR A 138 12.12 16.47 22.44
CA TYR A 138 13.46 16.12 22.88
C TYR A 138 14.44 16.07 21.70
N ARG A 139 14.04 15.49 20.55
CA ARG A 139 14.89 15.40 19.35
C ARG A 139 15.07 16.74 18.67
N ILE A 140 14.03 17.57 18.58
CA ILE A 140 14.10 18.89 17.91
C ILE A 140 14.90 19.93 18.73
N TYR A 141 14.68 19.95 20.06
CA TYR A 141 15.23 20.99 20.93
C TYR A 141 16.38 20.52 21.83
N GLY A 142 16.71 19.22 21.78
CA GLY A 142 17.83 18.64 22.48
C GLY A 142 19.12 18.68 21.66
N THR A 143 19.92 17.62 21.78
CA THR A 143 21.23 17.53 21.10
C THR A 143 21.18 16.82 19.74
N GLN A 144 20.07 16.23 19.37
CA GLN A 144 19.90 15.58 18.08
C GLN A 144 19.45 16.63 17.04
N PRO A 145 20.14 16.73 15.87
CA PRO A 145 19.81 17.74 14.87
C PRO A 145 18.63 17.30 13.99
N GLN A 146 17.44 17.14 14.59
CA GLN A 146 16.24 16.75 13.85
C GLN A 146 15.52 17.93 13.19
N ASN A 147 14.97 17.67 11.98
CA ASN A 147 14.13 18.64 11.28
C ASN A 147 12.75 18.78 11.94
N LYS A 148 12.05 19.88 11.63
CA LYS A 148 10.74 20.23 12.23
C LYS A 148 9.54 19.88 11.35
N THR A 149 9.74 19.10 10.31
CA THR A 149 8.74 18.90 9.25
C THR A 149 8.39 17.42 9.01
N GLY A 150 9.36 16.55 8.95
CA GLY A 150 9.19 15.17 8.48
C GLY A 150 8.32 14.26 9.35
N TYR A 151 8.02 14.64 10.61
CA TYR A 151 7.04 13.93 11.44
C TYR A 151 5.59 14.40 11.18
N LYS A 152 5.41 15.47 10.40
CA LYS A 152 4.09 16.01 10.07
C LYS A 152 3.49 15.28 8.88
N PHE A 153 2.19 15.43 8.71
CA PHE A 153 1.48 14.86 7.57
C PHE A 153 0.59 15.89 6.89
N GLU A 154 0.14 15.54 5.71
CA GLU A 154 -0.95 16.14 4.96
C GLU A 154 -1.97 15.05 4.70
N PHE A 155 -3.24 15.31 4.98
CA PHE A 155 -4.30 14.33 4.82
C PHE A 155 -5.24 14.71 3.69
N LYS A 156 -5.64 13.71 2.90
CA LYS A 156 -6.72 13.83 1.95
C LYS A 156 -7.65 12.63 2.12
N LYS A 157 -8.91 12.92 2.47
CA LYS A 157 -9.96 11.91 2.57
C LYS A 157 -10.17 11.19 1.24
N ILE A 158 -10.40 9.90 1.32
CA ILE A 158 -10.82 9.05 0.20
C ILE A 158 -12.35 8.99 0.17
N ASP A 159 -12.90 9.14 -1.02
CA ASP A 159 -14.31 8.91 -1.34
C ASP A 159 -14.43 8.19 -2.69
N GLU A 160 -15.65 7.96 -3.15
CA GLU A 160 -15.93 7.28 -4.44
C GLU A 160 -15.42 8.05 -5.69
N ASN A 161 -15.09 9.32 -5.53
CA ASN A 161 -14.56 10.17 -6.60
C ASN A 161 -13.06 10.47 -6.39
N PHE A 162 -12.42 9.78 -5.43
CA PHE A 162 -11.03 10.03 -5.11
C PHE A 162 -10.14 9.75 -6.30
N ILE A 163 -9.35 10.74 -6.65
CA ILE A 163 -8.26 10.63 -7.61
C ILE A 163 -7.03 11.32 -7.01
N PHE A 164 -5.93 10.61 -7.00
CA PHE A 164 -4.59 11.14 -6.86
C PHE A 164 -3.85 10.94 -8.18
N GLN A 165 -3.06 11.91 -8.58
CA GLN A 165 -2.22 11.80 -9.77
C GLN A 165 -0.97 12.64 -9.60
N ASP A 166 0.15 12.06 -9.96
CA ASP A 166 1.42 12.74 -10.14
C ASP A 166 2.05 12.38 -11.49
N ASN A 167 3.38 12.51 -11.61
CA ASN A 167 4.07 12.19 -12.87
C ASN A 167 4.20 10.69 -13.11
N ASN A 168 4.08 9.85 -12.07
CA ASN A 168 4.40 8.43 -12.10
C ASN A 168 3.14 7.55 -12.10
N VAL A 169 2.12 7.97 -11.34
CA VAL A 169 0.92 7.14 -11.14
C VAL A 169 -0.36 7.98 -11.16
N LYS A 170 -1.44 7.34 -11.61
CA LYS A 170 -2.79 7.73 -11.31
C LYS A 170 -3.41 6.70 -10.38
N VAL A 171 -3.93 7.15 -9.22
CA VAL A 171 -4.61 6.29 -8.23
C VAL A 171 -6.08 6.68 -8.16
N GLU A 172 -6.93 5.69 -8.28
CA GLU A 172 -8.38 5.82 -8.12
C GLU A 172 -8.82 4.88 -7.00
N ALA A 173 -9.73 5.31 -6.13
CA ALA A 173 -10.37 4.45 -5.15
C ALA A 173 -11.70 3.92 -5.68
N PHE A 174 -12.11 2.75 -5.21
CA PHE A 174 -13.45 2.20 -5.41
C PHE A 174 -13.95 1.60 -4.11
N LYS A 175 -15.26 1.62 -3.93
CA LYS A 175 -15.88 1.15 -2.70
C LYS A 175 -15.91 -0.38 -2.65
N ASN A 176 -15.58 -0.93 -1.47
CA ASN A 176 -15.62 -2.36 -1.18
C ASN A 176 -16.93 -2.77 -0.51
N ASN A 177 -17.16 -4.09 -0.47
CA ASN A 177 -18.20 -4.73 0.32
C ASN A 177 -17.55 -5.36 1.56
N HIS A 178 -17.42 -4.60 2.65
CA HIS A 178 -16.77 -5.07 3.88
C HIS A 178 -17.73 -5.01 5.08
N GLY A 179 -18.84 -5.75 4.95
CA GLY A 179 -19.87 -5.81 5.97
C GLY A 179 -20.48 -4.44 6.30
N ASP A 180 -20.52 -4.11 7.60
CA ASP A 180 -21.07 -2.87 8.09
C ASP A 180 -20.06 -1.69 8.06
N LEU A 181 -18.85 -1.91 7.58
CA LEU A 181 -17.83 -0.86 7.48
C LEU A 181 -18.05 -0.03 6.21
N GLU A 182 -18.73 1.10 6.36
CA GLU A 182 -19.11 1.95 5.23
C GLU A 182 -17.91 2.52 4.47
N GLU A 183 -16.83 2.88 5.17
CA GLU A 183 -15.63 3.45 4.57
C GLU A 183 -14.53 2.37 4.41
N SER A 184 -14.74 1.47 3.46
CA SER A 184 -13.77 0.49 3.00
C SER A 184 -13.59 0.59 1.49
N TYR A 185 -12.32 0.64 1.05
CA TYR A 185 -11.95 0.92 -0.32
C TYR A 185 -10.91 -0.07 -0.84
N GLY A 186 -10.97 -0.30 -2.15
CA GLY A 186 -9.85 -0.82 -2.91
C GLY A 186 -9.21 0.28 -3.75
N PHE A 187 -8.04 0.00 -4.32
CA PHE A 187 -7.30 0.97 -5.12
C PHE A 187 -6.96 0.44 -6.50
N ILE A 188 -6.97 1.33 -7.47
CA ILE A 188 -6.48 1.11 -8.83
C ILE A 188 -5.27 2.01 -9.03
N PHE A 189 -4.09 1.42 -9.17
CA PHE A 189 -2.88 2.13 -9.55
C PHE A 189 -2.62 1.91 -11.04
N LYS A 190 -2.46 3.01 -11.76
CA LYS A 190 -2.14 3.02 -13.19
C LYS A 190 -0.85 3.78 -13.41
N THR A 191 0.13 3.13 -14.01
CA THR A 191 1.29 3.77 -14.61
C THR A 191 1.11 3.80 -16.13
N ASP A 192 2.09 4.30 -16.87
CA ASP A 192 2.06 4.25 -18.35
C ASP A 192 2.06 2.81 -18.89
N GLU A 193 2.54 1.84 -18.10
CA GLU A 193 2.76 0.47 -18.54
C GLU A 193 1.80 -0.55 -17.93
N ILE A 194 1.35 -0.35 -16.69
CA ILE A 194 0.72 -1.40 -15.89
C ILE A 194 -0.47 -0.86 -15.09
N LYS A 195 -1.50 -1.69 -15.01
CA LYS A 195 -2.67 -1.49 -14.14
C LYS A 195 -2.65 -2.51 -13.02
N ILE A 196 -2.53 -2.05 -11.78
CA ILE A 196 -2.57 -2.88 -10.57
C ILE A 196 -3.83 -2.54 -9.79
N VAL A 197 -4.56 -3.56 -9.36
CA VAL A 197 -5.75 -3.41 -8.52
C VAL A 197 -5.49 -4.11 -7.18
N PHE A 198 -5.69 -3.37 -6.09
CA PHE A 198 -5.67 -3.88 -4.72
C PHE A 198 -7.11 -3.97 -4.24
N SER A 199 -7.55 -5.16 -3.84
CA SER A 199 -8.92 -5.34 -3.37
C SER A 199 -9.19 -4.62 -2.05
N GLY A 200 -8.20 -4.47 -1.18
CA GLY A 200 -8.49 -4.30 0.25
C GLY A 200 -9.22 -5.52 0.78
N ASP A 201 -9.86 -5.41 1.94
CA ASP A 201 -10.71 -6.47 2.48
C ASP A 201 -12.12 -6.33 1.93
N THR A 202 -12.67 -7.42 1.39
CA THR A 202 -13.98 -7.38 0.73
C THR A 202 -14.63 -8.75 0.62
N ALA A 203 -15.93 -8.85 0.87
CA ALA A 203 -16.76 -9.90 0.28
C ALA A 203 -16.86 -9.66 -1.24
N PRO A 204 -17.36 -10.62 -2.03
CA PRO A 204 -17.53 -10.44 -3.47
C PRO A 204 -18.22 -9.13 -3.82
N SER A 205 -17.61 -8.34 -4.72
CA SER A 205 -18.06 -7.01 -5.10
C SER A 205 -18.15 -6.89 -6.62
N GLU A 206 -19.31 -6.45 -7.13
CA GLU A 206 -19.50 -6.18 -8.55
C GLU A 206 -18.62 -5.00 -9.02
N GLU A 207 -18.42 -4.01 -8.14
CA GLU A 207 -17.57 -2.88 -8.46
C GLU A 207 -16.11 -3.32 -8.63
N LEU A 208 -15.60 -4.18 -7.74
CA LEU A 208 -14.27 -4.77 -7.90
C LEU A 208 -14.14 -5.51 -9.23
N VAL A 209 -15.12 -6.36 -9.58
CA VAL A 209 -15.10 -7.10 -10.85
C VAL A 209 -15.06 -6.14 -12.04
N LYS A 210 -15.87 -5.08 -12.01
CA LYS A 210 -15.90 -4.06 -13.06
C LYS A 210 -14.56 -3.34 -13.22
N VAL A 211 -13.98 -2.86 -12.12
CA VAL A 211 -12.75 -2.05 -12.17
C VAL A 211 -11.50 -2.90 -12.40
N ALA A 212 -11.51 -4.17 -12.00
CA ALA A 212 -10.37 -5.06 -12.15
C ALA A 212 -10.26 -5.72 -13.54
N LYS A 213 -11.25 -5.56 -14.43
CA LYS A 213 -11.16 -6.07 -15.80
C LYS A 213 -9.88 -5.61 -16.48
N ASN A 214 -9.17 -6.57 -17.09
CA ASN A 214 -7.89 -6.36 -17.78
C ASN A 214 -6.79 -5.76 -16.87
N ALA A 215 -6.85 -6.00 -15.56
CA ALA A 215 -5.73 -5.67 -14.68
C ALA A 215 -4.50 -6.52 -15.05
N ASP A 216 -3.33 -5.91 -15.01
CA ASP A 216 -2.08 -6.66 -15.14
C ASP A 216 -1.83 -7.48 -13.87
N ILE A 217 -2.09 -6.87 -12.71
CA ILE A 217 -2.02 -7.53 -11.41
C ILE A 217 -3.30 -7.25 -10.63
N LEU A 218 -3.92 -8.30 -10.10
CA LEU A 218 -4.94 -8.21 -9.07
C LEU A 218 -4.36 -8.76 -7.76
N VAL A 219 -4.20 -7.91 -6.75
CA VAL A 219 -3.87 -8.29 -5.37
C VAL A 219 -5.19 -8.43 -4.63
N HIS A 220 -5.50 -9.63 -4.15
CA HIS A 220 -6.80 -9.92 -3.54
C HIS A 220 -6.66 -10.73 -2.26
N GLU A 221 -7.49 -10.41 -1.27
CA GLU A 221 -7.63 -11.17 -0.05
C GLU A 221 -8.34 -12.49 -0.28
N VAL A 222 -8.16 -13.43 0.63
CA VAL A 222 -8.90 -14.73 0.61
C VAL A 222 -8.84 -15.39 1.97
N TYR A 223 -9.91 -16.08 2.36
CA TYR A 223 -9.87 -16.93 3.54
C TYR A 223 -9.67 -18.42 3.22
N SER A 224 -9.16 -19.18 4.21
CA SER A 224 -9.08 -20.62 4.16
C SER A 224 -10.46 -21.25 4.33
N GLN A 225 -10.92 -22.02 3.34
CA GLN A 225 -12.20 -22.73 3.43
C GLN A 225 -12.24 -23.69 4.63
N SER A 226 -11.17 -24.46 4.84
CA SER A 226 -11.10 -25.40 5.98
C SER A 226 -11.02 -24.69 7.34
N GLY A 227 -10.43 -23.51 7.39
CA GLY A 227 -10.44 -22.66 8.58
C GLY A 227 -11.82 -22.06 8.86
N PHE A 228 -12.50 -21.59 7.80
CA PHE A 228 -13.87 -21.08 7.87
C PHE A 228 -14.88 -22.13 8.38
N GLU A 229 -14.83 -23.35 7.89
CA GLU A 229 -15.72 -24.42 8.30
C GLU A 229 -15.62 -24.81 9.77
N LYS A 230 -14.47 -24.53 10.41
CA LYS A 230 -14.25 -24.75 11.85
C LYS A 230 -14.82 -23.63 12.73
N LYS A 231 -15.24 -22.51 12.15
CA LYS A 231 -15.83 -21.38 12.88
C LYS A 231 -17.26 -21.68 13.33
N THR A 232 -17.70 -21.00 14.41
CA THR A 232 -19.10 -21.01 14.79
C THR A 232 -19.98 -20.37 13.71
N LYS A 233 -21.28 -20.64 13.73
CA LYS A 233 -22.21 -20.08 12.73
C LYS A 233 -22.18 -18.54 12.68
N ASP A 234 -22.12 -17.88 13.82
CA ASP A 234 -22.07 -16.42 13.89
C ASP A 234 -20.79 -15.88 13.22
N TRP A 235 -19.64 -16.52 13.47
CA TRP A 235 -18.40 -16.17 12.79
C TRP A 235 -18.40 -16.49 11.30
N GLN A 236 -19.07 -17.55 10.87
CA GLN A 236 -19.25 -17.85 9.45
C GLN A 236 -20.07 -16.76 8.75
N ILE A 237 -21.17 -16.32 9.38
CA ILE A 237 -22.01 -15.21 8.87
C ILE A 237 -21.18 -13.93 8.77
N TYR A 238 -20.46 -13.59 9.83
CA TYR A 238 -19.60 -12.41 9.86
C TYR A 238 -18.54 -12.44 8.73
N HIS A 239 -17.76 -13.51 8.67
CA HIS A 239 -16.67 -13.59 7.69
C HIS A 239 -17.16 -13.65 6.24
N ALA A 240 -18.28 -14.31 5.97
CA ALA A 240 -18.87 -14.33 4.63
C ALA A 240 -19.38 -12.95 4.17
N ALA A 241 -19.74 -12.07 5.11
CA ALA A 241 -20.16 -10.72 4.80
C ALA A 241 -18.97 -9.77 4.61
N HIS A 242 -17.76 -10.14 5.06
CA HIS A 242 -16.59 -9.26 5.09
C HIS A 242 -15.45 -9.70 4.17
N HIS A 243 -15.39 -10.98 3.81
CA HIS A 243 -14.24 -11.59 3.13
C HIS A 243 -14.65 -12.53 2.01
N THR A 244 -13.72 -12.82 1.12
CA THR A 244 -13.94 -13.64 -0.07
C THR A 244 -13.45 -15.07 0.12
N SER A 245 -14.30 -16.07 -0.21
CA SER A 245 -13.92 -17.49 -0.23
C SER A 245 -13.03 -17.83 -1.43
N PRO A 246 -12.27 -18.94 -1.38
CA PRO A 246 -11.48 -19.40 -2.53
C PRO A 246 -12.31 -19.65 -3.78
N MET A 247 -13.54 -20.16 -3.61
CA MET A 247 -14.44 -20.43 -4.75
C MET A 247 -14.94 -19.14 -5.40
N GLU A 248 -15.30 -18.16 -4.60
CA GLU A 248 -15.73 -16.85 -5.09
C GLU A 248 -14.59 -16.12 -5.77
N LEU A 249 -13.38 -16.13 -5.17
CA LEU A 249 -12.20 -15.57 -5.79
C LEU A 249 -11.87 -16.22 -7.14
N GLY A 250 -12.03 -17.55 -7.23
CA GLY A 250 -11.87 -18.27 -8.50
C GLY A 250 -12.85 -17.79 -9.59
N LYS A 251 -14.11 -17.48 -9.22
CA LYS A 251 -15.10 -16.89 -10.14
C LYS A 251 -14.71 -15.48 -10.55
N ILE A 252 -14.35 -14.64 -9.57
CA ILE A 252 -13.86 -13.26 -9.82
C ILE A 252 -12.68 -13.30 -10.78
N ALA A 253 -11.66 -14.11 -10.50
CA ALA A 253 -10.47 -14.22 -11.34
C ALA A 253 -10.79 -14.70 -12.77
N SER A 254 -11.75 -15.63 -12.92
CA SER A 254 -12.19 -16.11 -14.23
C SER A 254 -12.93 -15.04 -15.05
N GLU A 255 -13.65 -14.14 -14.39
CA GLU A 255 -14.38 -13.04 -15.06
C GLU A 255 -13.46 -11.86 -15.36
N VAL A 256 -12.58 -11.49 -14.41
CA VAL A 256 -11.65 -10.35 -14.51
C VAL A 256 -10.48 -10.66 -15.45
N MET A 257 -10.01 -11.92 -15.46
CA MET A 257 -8.85 -12.41 -16.23
C MET A 257 -7.60 -11.53 -16.06
N PRO A 258 -7.12 -11.31 -14.80
CA PRO A 258 -5.91 -10.57 -14.60
C PRO A 258 -4.71 -11.35 -15.16
N LYS A 259 -3.67 -10.66 -15.65
CA LYS A 259 -2.44 -11.35 -16.09
C LYS A 259 -1.75 -12.07 -14.92
N LYS A 260 -1.86 -11.53 -13.71
CA LYS A 260 -1.37 -12.13 -12.46
C LYS A 260 -2.36 -11.90 -11.33
N LEU A 261 -2.72 -12.97 -10.60
CA LEU A 261 -3.44 -12.92 -9.33
C LEU A 261 -2.43 -13.13 -8.20
N VAL A 262 -2.40 -12.20 -7.25
CA VAL A 262 -1.60 -12.27 -6.01
C VAL A 262 -2.55 -12.44 -4.85
N LEU A 263 -2.43 -13.56 -4.14
CA LEU A 263 -3.21 -13.83 -2.92
C LEU A 263 -2.52 -13.15 -1.74
N SER A 264 -3.26 -12.36 -0.99
CA SER A 264 -2.77 -11.64 0.18
C SER A 264 -3.81 -11.61 1.27
N HIS A 265 -3.50 -11.04 2.44
CA HIS A 265 -4.40 -10.99 3.58
C HIS A 265 -5.12 -12.34 3.80
N ILE A 266 -4.32 -13.43 3.91
CA ILE A 266 -4.88 -14.78 3.91
C ILE A 266 -5.32 -15.14 5.33
N LEU A 267 -6.63 -15.26 5.51
CA LEU A 267 -7.23 -15.63 6.79
C LEU A 267 -7.19 -17.16 6.97
N TYR A 268 -6.10 -17.68 7.56
CA TYR A 268 -5.92 -19.14 7.75
C TYR A 268 -6.75 -19.73 8.89
N TRP A 269 -6.95 -18.97 9.97
CA TRP A 269 -7.68 -19.40 11.19
C TRP A 269 -7.25 -20.77 11.74
N GLY A 270 -5.94 -21.00 11.78
CA GLY A 270 -5.37 -22.24 12.28
C GLY A 270 -5.43 -23.42 11.31
N ALA A 271 -5.82 -23.21 10.05
CA ALA A 271 -5.54 -24.15 8.99
C ALA A 271 -4.05 -24.11 8.64
N SER A 272 -3.46 -25.24 8.24
CA SER A 272 -2.08 -25.23 7.76
C SER A 272 -1.97 -24.42 6.47
N SER A 273 -0.82 -23.80 6.27
CA SER A 273 -0.49 -23.08 5.03
C SER A 273 -0.14 -24.04 3.87
N GLU A 274 -0.32 -25.35 4.08
CA GLU A 274 -0.08 -26.41 3.10
C GLU A 274 -1.28 -26.68 2.22
#